data_65f20ead1ff4972e966ed0374f863f25
#
_entry.id   65f20ead1ff4972e966ed0374f863f25
#
_cell.length_a   1.000
_cell.length_b   1.000
_cell.length_c   1.000
_cell.angle_alpha   90.00
_cell.angle_beta   90.00
_cell.angle_gamma   90.00
#
_symmetry.space_group_name_H-M   'P 1'
#
loop_
_entity.id
_entity.type
_entity.pdbx_description
1 polymer ?
#
loop_
_entity_poly.entity_id
_entity_poly.type
_entity_poly.pdbx_seq_one_letter_code
_entity_poly.pdbx_strand_id
1 'polypeptide(L)'
;EMLRSLVGSEMCIRDRDNLTLAQLGRRIAGGRGHYSLIGTPGQIADELQAWFEEGAADGFNVLVPHLPGGLRDFAGGVIPELQRRGLFRTEYEGRTLRENLGLARPKNQFV
;
A
#
# COMPACT_ATOMS: atom_id res chain seq x y z
N GLU A 1 23.25 12.58 -9.25
CA GLU A 1 22.88 11.62 -10.33
C GLU A 1 21.45 11.07 -10.13
N MET A 2 21.02 10.76 -8.93
CA MET A 2 19.66 10.26 -8.63
C MET A 2 18.54 11.27 -8.95
N LEU A 3 18.76 12.57 -8.72
CA LEU A 3 17.79 13.63 -9.03
C LEU A 3 17.58 13.84 -10.53
N ARG A 4 18.61 13.65 -11.37
CA ARG A 4 18.48 13.71 -12.82
C ARG A 4 17.68 12.54 -13.42
N SER A 5 17.76 11.36 -12.81
CA SER A 5 17.01 10.18 -13.21
C SER A 5 15.49 10.34 -12.93
N LEU A 6 15.12 10.95 -11.79
CA LEU A 6 13.72 11.22 -11.44
C LEU A 6 13.08 12.26 -12.36
N VAL A 7 13.78 13.36 -12.66
CA VAL A 7 13.30 14.39 -13.60
C VAL A 7 13.12 13.82 -15.01
N GLY A 8 14.02 12.93 -15.46
CA GLY A 8 13.90 12.26 -16.76
C GLY A 8 12.68 11.34 -16.84
N SER A 9 12.39 10.56 -15.80
CA SER A 9 11.23 9.66 -15.77
C SER A 9 9.90 10.42 -15.73
N GLU A 10 9.81 11.54 -15.02
CA GLU A 10 8.62 12.40 -14.98
C GLU A 10 8.32 13.05 -16.34
N MET A 11 9.34 13.51 -17.05
CA MET A 11 9.20 14.03 -18.43
C MET A 11 8.73 12.94 -19.39
N CYS A 12 9.28 11.73 -19.30
CA CYS A 12 8.85 10.58 -20.10
C CYS A 12 7.39 10.18 -19.83
N ILE A 13 6.95 10.22 -18.56
CA ILE A 13 5.55 9.95 -18.18
C ILE A 13 4.63 11.00 -18.79
N ARG A 14 4.98 12.28 -18.70
CA ARG A 14 4.22 13.37 -19.29
C ARG A 14 4.04 13.18 -20.80
N ASP A 15 5.15 12.90 -21.52
CA ASP A 15 5.13 12.78 -22.96
C ASP A 15 4.39 11.54 -23.43
N ARG A 16 4.52 10.42 -22.70
CA ARG A 16 3.79 9.18 -22.99
C ARG A 16 2.27 9.31 -22.78
N ASP A 17 1.87 9.95 -21.69
CA ASP A 17 0.47 10.05 -21.29
C ASP A 17 -0.19 11.36 -21.76
N ASN A 18 0.54 12.18 -22.53
CA ASN A 18 0.10 13.45 -23.11
C ASN A 18 -0.52 14.42 -22.08
N LEU A 19 0.08 14.48 -20.89
CA LEU A 19 -0.43 15.23 -19.74
C LEU A 19 -0.06 16.71 -19.85
N THR A 20 -0.98 17.59 -19.48
CA THR A 20 -0.66 18.99 -19.21
C THR A 20 0.21 19.10 -17.94
N LEU A 21 0.97 20.20 -17.81
CA LEU A 21 1.80 20.44 -16.64
C LEU A 21 1.00 20.41 -15.33
N ALA A 22 -0.23 20.94 -15.34
CA ALA A 22 -1.13 20.89 -14.18
C ALA A 22 -1.59 19.47 -13.83
N GLN A 23 -1.85 18.63 -14.82
CA GLN A 23 -2.20 17.21 -14.61
C GLN A 23 -1.01 16.42 -14.08
N LEU A 24 0.19 16.65 -14.64
CA LEU A 24 1.42 16.05 -14.15
C LEU A 24 1.68 16.45 -12.68
N GLY A 25 1.57 17.75 -12.37
CA GLY A 25 1.73 18.25 -11.00
C GLY A 25 0.77 17.61 -10.02
N ARG A 26 -0.49 17.45 -10.37
CA ARG A 26 -1.48 16.75 -9.51
C ARG A 26 -1.15 15.28 -9.31
N ARG A 27 -0.68 14.60 -10.36
CA ARG A 27 -0.31 13.18 -10.28
C ARG A 27 0.90 12.97 -9.37
N ILE A 28 1.91 13.84 -9.44
CA ILE A 28 3.12 13.75 -8.62
C ILE A 28 2.84 14.21 -7.18
N ALA A 29 2.14 15.33 -7.00
CA ALA A 29 1.88 15.90 -5.69
C ALA A 29 0.91 15.06 -4.83
N GLY A 30 -0.03 14.37 -5.48
CA GLY A 30 -1.08 13.60 -4.78
C GLY A 30 -0.54 12.44 -3.96
N GLY A 31 0.47 11.73 -4.46
CA GLY A 31 1.01 10.53 -3.82
C GLY A 31 2.39 10.70 -3.19
N ARG A 32 3.08 11.82 -3.38
CA ARG A 32 4.46 12.04 -2.91
C ARG A 32 5.41 10.86 -3.24
N GLY A 33 5.22 10.23 -4.39
CA GLY A 33 5.96 9.03 -4.80
C GLY A 33 5.38 7.70 -4.29
N HIS A 34 4.31 7.74 -3.50
CA HIS A 34 3.58 6.53 -3.11
C HIS A 34 2.51 6.16 -4.13
N TYR A 35 2.26 4.88 -4.26
CA TYR A 35 1.17 4.40 -5.10
C TYR A 35 -0.17 4.78 -4.48
N SER A 36 -1.04 5.42 -5.26
CA SER A 36 -2.33 5.89 -4.79
C SER A 36 -3.45 5.10 -5.45
N LEU A 37 -4.29 4.48 -4.62
CA LEU A 37 -5.48 3.74 -5.06
C LEU A 37 -6.74 4.52 -4.70
N ILE A 38 -7.61 4.69 -5.69
CA ILE A 38 -8.93 5.30 -5.52
C ILE A 38 -9.95 4.39 -6.19
N GLY A 39 -10.92 3.92 -5.41
CA GLY A 39 -11.93 3.01 -5.93
C GLY A 39 -12.86 2.49 -4.85
N THR A 40 -13.72 1.57 -5.24
CA THR A 40 -14.55 0.80 -4.32
C THR A 40 -13.68 -0.17 -3.50
N PRO A 41 -14.15 -0.66 -2.34
CA PRO A 41 -13.43 -1.66 -1.56
C PRO A 41 -13.00 -2.89 -2.37
N GLY A 42 -13.87 -3.37 -3.27
CA GLY A 42 -13.56 -4.50 -4.15
C GLY A 42 -12.41 -4.19 -5.11
N GLN A 43 -12.42 -3.02 -5.77
CA GLN A 43 -11.36 -2.59 -6.68
C GLN A 43 -10.02 -2.41 -5.97
N ILE A 44 -10.03 -1.86 -4.75
CA ILE A 44 -8.81 -1.74 -3.95
C ILE A 44 -8.30 -3.13 -3.55
N ALA A 45 -9.19 -4.04 -3.17
CA ALA A 45 -8.82 -5.41 -2.84
C ALA A 45 -8.28 -6.18 -4.06
N ASP A 46 -8.80 -5.94 -5.27
CA ASP A 46 -8.31 -6.54 -6.52
C ASP A 46 -6.85 -6.15 -6.77
N GLU A 47 -6.51 -4.87 -6.62
CA GLU A 47 -5.14 -4.38 -6.80
C GLU A 47 -4.18 -4.93 -5.74
N LEU A 48 -4.57 -4.93 -4.47
CA LEU A 48 -3.75 -5.49 -3.40
C LEU A 48 -3.51 -6.99 -3.60
N GLN A 49 -4.52 -7.73 -4.05
CA GLN A 49 -4.42 -9.14 -4.37
C GLN A 49 -3.46 -9.37 -5.54
N ALA A 50 -3.59 -8.63 -6.63
CA ALA A 50 -2.73 -8.76 -7.79
C ALA A 50 -1.25 -8.54 -7.43
N TRP A 51 -0.93 -7.50 -6.67
CA TRP A 51 0.43 -7.23 -6.22
C TRP A 51 1.01 -8.33 -5.32
N PHE A 52 0.17 -8.93 -4.48
CA PHE A 52 0.57 -10.03 -3.61
C PHE A 52 0.80 -11.32 -4.40
N GLU A 53 -0.13 -11.71 -5.27
CA GLU A 53 -0.06 -12.94 -6.06
C GLU A 53 1.05 -12.91 -7.11
N GLU A 54 1.33 -11.75 -7.68
CA GLU A 54 2.43 -11.55 -8.63
C GLU A 54 3.81 -11.44 -7.95
N GLY A 55 3.87 -11.48 -6.62
CA GLY A 55 5.12 -11.38 -5.86
C GLY A 55 5.76 -9.99 -5.86
N ALA A 56 4.98 -8.96 -6.17
CA ALA A 56 5.44 -7.58 -6.15
C ALA A 56 5.48 -6.98 -4.74
N ALA A 57 4.68 -7.50 -3.79
CA ALA A 57 4.66 -7.07 -2.40
C ALA A 57 4.21 -8.20 -1.47
N ASP A 58 4.86 -8.34 -0.30
CA ASP A 58 4.47 -9.27 0.76
C ASP A 58 3.49 -8.66 1.76
N GLY A 59 3.28 -7.36 1.69
CA GLY A 59 2.39 -6.61 2.56
C GLY A 59 2.36 -5.13 2.22
N PHE A 60 1.46 -4.39 2.84
CA PHE A 60 1.16 -3.00 2.49
C PHE A 60 1.14 -2.10 3.72
N ASN A 61 1.79 -0.95 3.61
CA ASN A 61 1.60 0.16 4.54
C ASN A 61 0.51 1.08 3.99
N VAL A 62 -0.60 1.16 4.70
CA VAL A 62 -1.76 1.95 4.26
C VAL A 62 -1.67 3.36 4.82
N LEU A 63 -1.57 4.34 3.93
CA LEU A 63 -1.62 5.76 4.25
C LEU A 63 -2.99 6.31 3.90
N VAL A 64 -3.81 6.60 4.92
CA VAL A 64 -5.13 7.17 4.71
C VAL A 64 -5.08 8.70 4.67
N PRO A 65 -5.88 9.37 3.81
CA PRO A 65 -5.81 10.82 3.63
C PRO A 65 -6.26 11.60 4.86
N HIS A 66 -7.06 11.02 5.73
CA HIS A 66 -7.55 11.65 6.96
C HIS A 66 -7.89 10.63 8.04
N LEU A 67 -7.74 11.03 9.29
CA LEU A 67 -8.08 10.22 10.47
C LEU A 67 -9.24 10.87 11.25
N PRO A 68 -10.10 10.06 11.87
CA PRO A 68 -10.18 8.60 11.87
C PRO A 68 -10.98 8.01 10.68
N GLY A 69 -11.63 8.86 9.88
CA GLY A 69 -12.61 8.47 8.85
C GLY A 69 -11.99 7.52 7.81
N GLY A 70 -10.91 7.91 7.13
CA GLY A 70 -10.29 7.09 6.10
C GLY A 70 -9.81 5.73 6.60
N LEU A 71 -9.29 5.67 7.84
CA LEU A 71 -8.93 4.37 8.44
C LEU A 71 -10.16 3.50 8.72
N ARG A 72 -11.26 4.11 9.18
CA ARG A 72 -12.53 3.41 9.42
C ARG A 72 -13.12 2.85 8.11
N ASP A 73 -13.08 3.64 7.05
CA ASP A 73 -13.60 3.24 5.73
C ASP A 73 -12.76 2.09 5.16
N PHE A 74 -11.43 2.16 5.27
CA PHE A 74 -10.53 1.08 4.87
C PHE A 74 -10.78 -0.19 5.69
N ALA A 75 -10.83 -0.08 7.00
CA ALA A 75 -11.04 -1.21 7.90
C ALA A 75 -12.43 -1.82 7.78
N GLY A 76 -13.45 -1.01 7.53
CA GLY A 76 -14.84 -1.49 7.37
C GLY A 76 -15.21 -1.98 5.97
N GLY A 77 -14.44 -1.61 4.96
CA GLY A 77 -14.70 -1.97 3.56
C GLY A 77 -13.69 -2.94 2.98
N VAL A 78 -12.42 -2.55 2.97
CA VAL A 78 -11.37 -3.33 2.27
C VAL A 78 -10.96 -4.56 3.08
N ILE A 79 -10.77 -4.44 4.39
CA ILE A 79 -10.36 -5.58 5.23
C ILE A 79 -11.36 -6.74 5.18
N PRO A 80 -12.69 -6.53 5.34
CA PRO A 80 -13.65 -7.63 5.21
C PRO A 80 -13.63 -8.30 3.83
N GLU A 81 -13.39 -7.55 2.78
CA GLU A 81 -13.28 -8.11 1.43
C GLU A 81 -12.02 -8.98 1.28
N LEU A 82 -10.87 -8.54 1.80
CA LEU A 82 -9.64 -9.34 1.83
C LEU A 82 -9.80 -10.60 2.71
N GLN A 83 -10.52 -10.50 3.83
CA GLN A 83 -10.84 -11.65 4.67
C GLN A 83 -11.72 -12.67 3.93
N ARG A 84 -12.75 -12.19 3.23
CA ARG A 84 -13.62 -13.04 2.40
C ARG A 84 -12.84 -13.81 1.33
N ARG A 85 -11.78 -13.21 0.79
CA ARG A 85 -10.86 -13.83 -0.20
C ARG A 85 -9.81 -14.74 0.43
N GLY A 86 -9.71 -14.82 1.75
CA GLY A 86 -8.67 -15.58 2.46
C GLY A 86 -7.28 -14.93 2.42
N LEU A 87 -7.19 -13.65 2.03
CA LEU A 87 -5.94 -12.89 1.92
C LEU A 87 -5.57 -12.13 3.19
N PHE A 88 -6.48 -12.03 4.14
CA PHE A 88 -6.25 -11.37 5.42
C PHE A 88 -6.80 -12.22 6.57
N ARG A 89 -6.09 -12.19 7.70
CA ARG A 89 -6.47 -12.97 8.89
C ARG A 89 -7.84 -12.55 9.42
N THR A 90 -8.61 -13.52 9.89
CA THR A 90 -9.87 -13.29 10.61
C THR A 90 -9.68 -13.30 12.12
N GLU A 91 -8.64 -14.00 12.60
CA GLU A 91 -8.30 -14.16 14.00
C GLU A 91 -6.80 -13.97 14.21
N TYR A 92 -6.40 -13.65 15.43
CA TYR A 92 -5.01 -13.64 15.85
C TYR A 92 -4.66 -14.97 16.49
N GLU A 93 -3.67 -15.69 15.96
CA GLU A 93 -3.20 -16.97 16.48
C GLU A 93 -2.27 -16.80 17.70
N GLY A 94 -1.50 -15.71 17.71
CA GLY A 94 -0.53 -15.39 18.76
C GLY A 94 -1.00 -14.29 19.70
N ARG A 95 -0.36 -14.23 20.88
CA ARG A 95 -0.60 -13.20 21.91
C ARG A 95 0.23 -11.94 21.71
N THR A 96 1.31 -12.03 20.95
CA THR A 96 2.23 -10.94 20.69
C THR A 96 2.33 -10.65 19.20
N LEU A 97 2.71 -9.42 18.84
CA LEU A 97 2.97 -9.06 17.45
C LEU A 97 4.00 -9.98 16.81
N ARG A 98 5.05 -10.33 17.56
CA ARG A 98 6.12 -11.20 17.10
C ARG A 98 5.62 -12.61 16.74
N GLU A 99 4.78 -13.19 17.56
CA GLU A 99 4.14 -14.48 17.28
C GLU A 99 3.27 -14.41 16.03
N ASN A 100 2.46 -13.36 15.89
CA ASN A 100 1.62 -13.17 14.72
C ASN A 100 2.40 -12.88 13.42
N LEU A 101 3.66 -12.48 13.53
CA LEU A 101 4.59 -12.32 12.40
C LEU A 101 5.47 -13.57 12.17
N GLY A 102 5.27 -14.66 12.92
CA GLY A 102 6.07 -15.88 12.80
C GLY A 102 7.54 -15.72 13.23
N LEU A 103 7.86 -14.67 13.97
CA LEU A 103 9.23 -14.35 14.37
C LEU A 103 9.60 -15.00 15.70
N ALA A 104 10.74 -15.73 15.73
CA ALA A 104 11.27 -16.28 16.96
C ALA A 104 11.63 -15.19 17.98
N ARG A 105 11.44 -15.46 19.28
CA ARG A 105 11.87 -14.57 20.34
C ARG A 105 13.40 -14.54 20.38
N PRO A 106 14.06 -13.38 20.21
CA PRO A 106 15.52 -13.31 20.29
C PRO A 106 15.98 -13.63 21.71
N LYS A 107 17.15 -14.29 21.81
CA LYS A 107 17.82 -14.47 23.09
C LYS A 107 18.28 -13.12 23.61
N ASN A 108 18.23 -12.95 24.94
CA ASN A 108 18.81 -11.77 25.57
C ASN A 108 20.34 -11.81 25.36
N GLN A 109 20.91 -10.74 24.81
CA GLN A 109 22.35 -10.64 24.54
C GLN A 109 23.17 -10.33 25.79
N PHE A 110 22.54 -9.96 26.88
CA PHE A 110 23.16 -9.49 28.12
C PHE A 110 23.03 -10.46 29.31
N VAL A 111 22.60 -11.70 29.04
CA VAL A 111 22.45 -12.75 30.05
C VAL A 111 23.14 -14.01 29.58
#